data_24db0b27223e9aa9e99c67f126358f30
#
_entry.id   24db0b27223e9aa9e99c67f126358f30
#
_cell.length_a   1.000
_cell.length_b   1.000
_cell.length_c   1.000
_cell.angle_alpha   90.00
_cell.angle_beta   90.00
_cell.angle_gamma   90.00
#
_symmetry.space_group_name_H-M   'P 1'
#
loop_
_entity.id
_entity.type
_entity.pdbx_description
1 polymer ?
#
loop_
_entity_poly.entity_id
_entity_poly.type
_entity_poly.pdbx_seq_one_letter_code
_entity_poly.pdbx_strand_id
1 'polypeptide(L)'
;LMAGGNRELALICTLISNGLTVLLTPFVLELSIGTKVNFPIADMIARMTMVILLPVAMGQLLRSIFWEKTRKFHEFIRITPQFIILMFVYAGFSAATGQLSQDKTIVLRFFTACALLHLSLLGINTLLSGALKLQWPDRTALILCGSQKTLPNGIYIWNTFFILNPYGAVPLVLYHLFQLIVDTLLVPFFEKRNPASVENRGCSTVISCHQGE
;
A
#
# COMPACT_ATOMS: atom_id res chain seq x y z
N LEU A 1 7.71 8.48 -4.04
CA LEU A 1 8.48 9.28 -4.97
C LEU A 1 8.12 10.76 -4.88
N MET A 2 6.84 11.11 -4.80
CA MET A 2 6.40 12.48 -4.57
C MET A 2 6.88 13.02 -3.21
N ALA A 3 6.99 12.15 -2.19
CA ALA A 3 7.47 12.51 -0.86
C ALA A 3 9.02 12.57 -0.73
N GLY A 4 9.77 12.44 -1.82
CA GLY A 4 11.25 12.45 -1.81
C GLY A 4 11.89 11.23 -1.15
N GLY A 5 11.18 10.11 -1.05
CA GLY A 5 11.70 8.87 -0.48
C GLY A 5 12.63 8.10 -1.43
N ASN A 6 13.48 7.25 -0.85
CA ASN A 6 14.36 6.35 -1.60
C ASN A 6 13.54 5.30 -2.36
N ARG A 7 13.66 5.34 -3.69
CA ARG A 7 12.87 4.50 -4.61
C ARG A 7 13.22 3.02 -4.51
N GLU A 8 14.49 2.70 -4.35
CA GLU A 8 14.97 1.32 -4.29
C GLU A 8 14.52 0.67 -2.99
N LEU A 9 14.69 1.38 -1.88
CA LEU A 9 14.23 0.91 -0.57
C LEU A 9 12.71 0.74 -0.53
N ALA A 10 11.94 1.66 -1.13
CA ALA A 10 10.49 1.55 -1.22
C ALA A 10 10.05 0.28 -1.97
N LEU A 11 10.73 -0.06 -3.08
CA LEU A 11 10.47 -1.29 -3.83
C LEU A 11 10.79 -2.54 -2.99
N ILE A 12 11.93 -2.56 -2.32
CA ILE A 12 12.34 -3.67 -1.44
C ILE A 12 11.35 -3.85 -0.29
N CYS A 13 10.98 -2.78 0.39
CA CYS A 13 9.97 -2.80 1.46
C CYS A 13 8.63 -3.36 0.97
N THR A 14 8.18 -2.95 -0.21
CA THR A 14 6.94 -3.45 -0.80
C THR A 14 7.02 -4.94 -1.13
N LEU A 15 8.12 -5.40 -1.71
CA LEU A 15 8.33 -6.82 -2.03
C LEU A 15 8.36 -7.69 -0.78
N ILE A 16 9.10 -7.26 0.24
CA ILE A 16 9.18 -7.97 1.53
C ILE A 16 7.81 -7.99 2.21
N SER A 17 7.12 -6.85 2.25
CA SER A 17 5.78 -6.76 2.85
C SER A 17 4.77 -7.68 2.17
N ASN A 18 4.77 -7.75 0.84
CA ASN A 18 3.91 -8.67 0.09
C ASN A 18 4.27 -10.14 0.34
N GLY A 19 5.56 -10.48 0.36
CA GLY A 19 6.03 -11.84 0.70
C GLY A 19 5.63 -12.26 2.11
N LEU A 20 5.83 -11.39 3.10
CA LEU A 20 5.41 -11.62 4.48
C LEU A 20 3.89 -11.75 4.59
N THR A 21 3.12 -10.99 3.84
CA THR A 21 1.64 -11.09 3.84
C THR A 21 1.19 -12.49 3.45
N VAL A 22 1.80 -13.11 2.42
CA VAL A 22 1.47 -14.46 1.98
C VAL A 22 1.66 -15.50 3.09
N LEU A 23 2.73 -15.34 3.88
CA LEU A 23 3.06 -16.27 4.96
C LEU A 23 2.29 -15.96 6.26
N LEU A 24 2.30 -14.68 6.68
CA LEU A 24 1.75 -14.30 7.99
C LEU A 24 0.21 -14.28 8.02
N THR A 25 -0.45 -13.93 6.91
CA THR A 25 -1.91 -13.80 6.90
C THR A 25 -2.62 -15.09 7.27
N PRO A 26 -2.29 -16.29 6.73
CA PRO A 26 -2.92 -17.53 7.13
C PRO A 26 -2.75 -17.84 8.61
N PHE A 27 -1.55 -17.64 9.16
CA PHE A 27 -1.28 -17.86 10.59
C PHE A 27 -2.04 -16.90 11.50
N VAL A 28 -2.08 -15.60 11.14
CA VAL A 28 -2.83 -14.61 11.91
C VAL A 28 -4.33 -14.90 11.88
N LEU A 29 -4.86 -15.33 10.74
CA LEU A 29 -6.26 -15.73 10.62
C LEU A 29 -6.57 -16.98 11.47
N GLU A 30 -5.72 -17.99 11.44
CA GLU A 30 -5.86 -19.18 12.29
C GLU A 30 -5.88 -18.81 13.78
N LEU A 31 -4.92 -18.00 14.22
CA LEU A 31 -4.86 -17.51 15.60
C LEU A 31 -6.07 -16.67 16.00
N SER A 32 -6.63 -15.89 15.08
CA SER A 32 -7.74 -14.97 15.35
C SER A 32 -9.09 -15.66 15.37
N ILE A 33 -9.31 -16.65 14.50
CA ILE A 33 -10.60 -17.34 14.35
C ILE A 33 -10.68 -18.57 15.28
N GLY A 34 -9.52 -19.08 15.71
CA GLY A 34 -9.40 -20.21 16.62
C GLY A 34 -9.81 -21.55 15.98
N THR A 35 -9.82 -22.58 16.79
CA THR A 35 -10.03 -24.00 16.38
C THR A 35 -11.44 -24.32 15.83
N LYS A 36 -12.32 -23.34 15.70
CA LYS A 36 -13.70 -23.53 15.24
C LYS A 36 -13.84 -23.78 13.74
N VAL A 37 -12.81 -23.47 12.96
CA VAL A 37 -12.79 -23.67 11.51
C VAL A 37 -11.45 -24.31 11.13
N ASN A 38 -11.50 -25.50 10.50
CA ASN A 38 -10.30 -26.10 9.92
C ASN A 38 -9.85 -25.25 8.73
N PHE A 39 -8.90 -24.35 8.98
CA PHE A 39 -8.32 -23.49 7.96
C PHE A 39 -7.32 -24.28 7.11
N PRO A 40 -7.50 -24.34 5.79
CA PRO A 40 -6.54 -25.01 4.90
C PRO A 40 -5.32 -24.09 4.66
N ILE A 41 -4.46 -23.92 5.69
CA ILE A 41 -3.31 -23.00 5.67
C ILE A 41 -2.42 -23.24 4.46
N ALA A 42 -2.10 -24.52 4.17
CA ALA A 42 -1.24 -24.88 3.05
C ALA A 42 -1.85 -24.47 1.70
N ASP A 43 -3.15 -24.71 1.50
CA ASP A 43 -3.87 -24.30 0.29
C ASP A 43 -3.95 -22.78 0.18
N MET A 44 -4.17 -22.08 1.29
CA MET A 44 -4.20 -20.63 1.35
C MET A 44 -2.83 -20.03 0.99
N ILE A 45 -1.73 -20.53 1.53
CA ILE A 45 -0.36 -20.11 1.19
C ILE A 45 -0.09 -20.37 -0.30
N ALA A 46 -0.42 -21.57 -0.80
CA ALA A 46 -0.20 -21.93 -2.20
C ALA A 46 -0.96 -20.99 -3.14
N ARG A 47 -2.24 -20.74 -2.90
CA ARG A 47 -3.07 -19.83 -3.71
C ARG A 47 -2.59 -18.39 -3.63
N MET A 48 -2.25 -17.88 -2.44
CA MET A 48 -1.71 -16.52 -2.28
C MET A 48 -0.36 -16.37 -2.99
N THR A 49 0.50 -17.39 -2.92
CA THR A 49 1.77 -17.42 -3.66
C THR A 49 1.53 -17.32 -5.17
N MET A 50 0.62 -18.11 -5.71
CA MET A 50 0.28 -18.08 -7.13
C MET A 50 -0.31 -16.73 -7.58
N VAL A 51 -1.20 -16.15 -6.80
CA VAL A 51 -1.92 -14.93 -7.19
C VAL A 51 -1.12 -13.65 -6.92
N ILE A 52 -0.27 -13.63 -5.90
CA ILE A 52 0.47 -12.45 -5.48
C ILE A 52 1.93 -12.50 -5.91
N LEU A 53 2.68 -13.56 -5.54
CA LEU A 53 4.11 -13.60 -5.78
C LEU A 53 4.46 -13.94 -7.24
N LEU A 54 3.73 -14.86 -7.86
CA LEU A 54 4.01 -15.27 -9.24
C LEU A 54 3.90 -14.10 -10.23
N PRO A 55 2.81 -13.30 -10.26
CA PRO A 55 2.73 -12.15 -11.16
C PRO A 55 3.81 -11.10 -10.92
N VAL A 56 4.19 -10.87 -9.64
CA VAL A 56 5.26 -9.94 -9.30
C VAL A 56 6.61 -10.45 -9.83
N ALA A 57 6.92 -11.73 -9.63
CA ALA A 57 8.14 -12.34 -10.15
C ALA A 57 8.19 -12.31 -11.69
N MET A 58 7.08 -12.67 -12.34
CA MET A 58 6.97 -12.59 -13.80
C MET A 58 7.10 -11.15 -14.32
N GLY A 59 6.49 -10.18 -13.64
CA GLY A 59 6.62 -8.78 -14.00
C GLY A 59 8.06 -8.26 -13.91
N GLN A 60 8.82 -8.70 -12.90
CA GLN A 60 10.24 -8.36 -12.79
C GLN A 60 11.09 -9.03 -13.88
N LEU A 61 10.84 -10.30 -14.20
CA LEU A 61 11.51 -11.00 -15.30
C LEU A 61 11.21 -10.34 -16.64
N LEU A 62 9.95 -10.06 -16.93
CA LEU A 62 9.55 -9.39 -18.17
C LEU A 62 10.17 -7.99 -18.28
N ARG A 63 10.24 -7.26 -17.17
CA ARG A 63 10.91 -5.96 -17.14
C ARG A 63 12.38 -6.07 -17.51
N SER A 64 13.12 -7.06 -17.00
CA SER A 64 14.53 -7.23 -17.31
C SER A 64 14.78 -7.56 -18.81
N ILE A 65 13.86 -8.31 -19.41
CA ILE A 65 13.97 -8.76 -20.80
C ILE A 65 13.50 -7.68 -21.80
N PHE A 66 12.42 -6.98 -21.47
CA PHE A 66 11.73 -6.07 -22.40
C PHE A 66 11.94 -4.58 -22.08
N TRP A 67 12.90 -4.23 -21.25
CA TRP A 67 13.12 -2.84 -20.78
C TRP A 67 13.18 -1.82 -21.91
N GLU A 68 13.92 -2.10 -22.99
CA GLU A 68 14.07 -1.16 -24.11
C GLU A 68 12.77 -0.96 -24.89
N LYS A 69 11.94 -2.00 -25.04
CA LYS A 69 10.66 -1.93 -25.74
C LYS A 69 9.60 -1.23 -24.89
N THR A 70 9.60 -1.48 -23.57
CA THR A 70 8.64 -0.87 -22.63
C THR A 70 8.90 0.61 -22.42
N ARG A 71 10.11 1.11 -22.66
CA ARG A 71 10.46 2.53 -22.56
C ARG A 71 9.62 3.41 -23.48
N LYS A 72 9.22 2.93 -24.65
CA LYS A 72 8.36 3.66 -25.60
C LYS A 72 6.93 3.83 -25.08
N PHE A 73 6.46 2.91 -24.23
CA PHE A 73 5.11 2.89 -23.64
C PHE A 73 5.10 3.35 -22.18
N HIS A 74 6.15 4.05 -21.73
CA HIS A 74 6.34 4.40 -20.33
C HIS A 74 5.13 5.16 -19.74
N GLU A 75 4.55 6.11 -20.46
CA GLU A 75 3.38 6.87 -19.99
C GLU A 75 2.14 5.97 -19.80
N PHE A 76 1.88 5.07 -20.75
CA PHE A 76 0.78 4.13 -20.65
C PHE A 76 0.97 3.15 -19.47
N ILE A 77 2.18 2.60 -19.32
CA ILE A 77 2.53 1.70 -18.22
C ILE A 77 2.42 2.43 -16.86
N ARG A 78 2.67 3.74 -16.82
CA ARG A 78 2.55 4.54 -15.59
C ARG A 78 1.10 4.76 -15.19
N ILE A 79 0.18 4.96 -16.13
CA ILE A 79 -1.23 5.28 -15.88
C ILE A 79 -2.07 4.02 -15.65
N THR A 80 -1.76 2.93 -16.34
CA THR A 80 -2.52 1.66 -16.27
C THR A 80 -2.73 1.14 -14.84
N PRO A 81 -1.71 1.06 -13.95
CA PRO A 81 -1.91 0.60 -12.58
C PRO A 81 -2.85 1.50 -11.78
N GLN A 82 -2.83 2.81 -12.00
CA GLN A 82 -3.72 3.76 -11.32
C GLN A 82 -5.17 3.51 -11.70
N PHE A 83 -5.44 3.26 -12.99
CA PHE A 83 -6.77 2.92 -13.46
C PHE A 83 -7.26 1.58 -12.90
N ILE A 84 -6.39 0.56 -12.85
CA ILE A 84 -6.69 -0.74 -12.25
C ILE A 84 -7.05 -0.59 -10.77
N ILE A 85 -6.26 0.18 -10.00
CA ILE A 85 -6.55 0.44 -8.59
C ILE A 85 -7.89 1.13 -8.43
N LEU A 86 -8.20 2.12 -9.27
CA LEU A 86 -9.50 2.80 -9.26
C LEU A 86 -10.65 1.83 -9.50
N MET A 87 -10.50 0.88 -10.44
CA MET A 87 -11.47 -0.17 -10.70
C MET A 87 -11.67 -1.11 -9.49
N PHE A 88 -10.59 -1.48 -8.79
CA PHE A 88 -10.69 -2.27 -7.57
C PHE A 88 -11.39 -1.52 -6.43
N VAL A 89 -11.10 -0.23 -6.27
CA VAL A 89 -11.79 0.63 -5.29
C VAL A 89 -13.27 0.71 -5.62
N TYR A 90 -13.62 0.96 -6.87
CA TYR A 90 -15.01 1.00 -7.32
C TYR A 90 -15.74 -0.33 -7.09
N ALA A 91 -15.14 -1.46 -7.47
CA ALA A 91 -15.71 -2.79 -7.26
C ALA A 91 -15.89 -3.09 -5.77
N GLY A 92 -14.91 -2.73 -4.93
CA GLY A 92 -15.00 -2.88 -3.47
C GLY A 92 -16.13 -2.04 -2.86
N PHE A 93 -16.27 -0.79 -3.30
CA PHE A 93 -17.39 0.07 -2.89
C PHE A 93 -18.74 -0.50 -3.31
N SER A 94 -18.86 -0.91 -4.56
CA SER A 94 -20.09 -1.51 -5.08
C SER A 94 -20.51 -2.73 -4.26
N ALA A 95 -19.55 -3.60 -3.92
CA ALA A 95 -19.80 -4.76 -3.06
C ALA A 95 -20.18 -4.39 -1.61
N ALA A 96 -19.71 -3.25 -1.11
CA ALA A 96 -19.95 -2.82 0.26
C ALA A 96 -21.20 -1.93 0.42
N THR A 97 -21.78 -1.42 -0.67
CA THR A 97 -22.84 -0.38 -0.64
C THR A 97 -24.06 -0.80 0.17
N GLY A 98 -24.51 -2.05 0.04
CA GLY A 98 -25.66 -2.56 0.78
C GLY A 98 -25.44 -2.54 2.31
N GLN A 99 -24.26 -2.93 2.75
CA GLN A 99 -23.91 -3.00 4.17
C GLN A 99 -23.60 -1.60 4.76
N LEU A 100 -22.99 -0.73 3.96
CA LEU A 100 -22.70 0.65 4.35
C LEU A 100 -23.97 1.46 4.67
N SER A 101 -25.07 1.15 3.99
CA SER A 101 -26.36 1.84 4.20
C SER A 101 -27.18 1.27 5.37
N GLN A 102 -27.02 0.00 5.72
CA GLN A 102 -27.85 -0.71 6.69
C GLN A 102 -27.48 -0.42 8.15
N ASP A 103 -26.20 -0.42 8.48
CA ASP A 103 -25.75 -0.25 9.87
C ASP A 103 -24.57 0.73 10.00
N LYS A 104 -24.90 1.98 10.24
CA LYS A 104 -23.92 3.06 10.43
C LYS A 104 -23.00 2.81 11.63
N THR A 105 -23.47 2.11 12.66
CA THR A 105 -22.67 1.84 13.85
C THR A 105 -21.57 0.84 13.57
N ILE A 106 -21.87 -0.21 12.81
CA ILE A 106 -20.87 -1.19 12.38
C ILE A 106 -19.83 -0.53 11.47
N VAL A 107 -20.28 0.29 10.52
CA VAL A 107 -19.37 1.03 9.62
C VAL A 107 -18.43 1.95 10.40
N LEU A 108 -18.94 2.67 11.40
CA LEU A 108 -18.13 3.55 12.25
C LEU A 108 -17.09 2.75 13.06
N ARG A 109 -17.46 1.59 13.60
CA ARG A 109 -16.53 0.69 14.31
C ARG A 109 -15.42 0.20 13.39
N PHE A 110 -15.74 -0.23 12.16
CA PHE A 110 -14.74 -0.63 11.18
C PHE A 110 -13.84 0.54 10.79
N PHE A 111 -14.40 1.72 10.56
CA PHE A 111 -13.61 2.91 10.24
C PHE A 111 -12.62 3.25 11.37
N THR A 112 -13.09 3.25 12.62
CA THR A 112 -12.24 3.52 13.78
C THR A 112 -11.12 2.50 13.92
N ALA A 113 -11.44 1.20 13.76
CA ALA A 113 -10.44 0.15 13.81
C ALA A 113 -9.39 0.28 12.68
N CYS A 114 -9.82 0.57 11.45
CA CYS A 114 -8.94 0.81 10.30
C CYS A 114 -8.05 2.04 10.52
N ALA A 115 -8.61 3.13 11.04
CA ALA A 115 -7.87 4.35 11.32
C ALA A 115 -6.80 4.11 12.40
N LEU A 116 -7.17 3.47 13.51
CA LEU A 116 -6.24 3.12 14.58
C LEU A 116 -5.12 2.20 14.06
N LEU A 117 -5.46 1.19 13.27
CA LEU A 117 -4.47 0.28 12.69
C LEU A 117 -3.46 1.04 11.80
N HIS A 118 -3.94 1.87 10.86
CA HIS A 118 -3.06 2.61 9.96
C HIS A 118 -2.17 3.61 10.71
N LEU A 119 -2.74 4.39 11.63
CA LEU A 119 -1.97 5.34 12.44
C LEU A 119 -0.96 4.63 13.36
N SER A 120 -1.30 3.46 13.90
CA SER A 120 -0.37 2.65 14.67
C SER A 120 0.81 2.16 13.82
N LEU A 121 0.55 1.69 12.59
CA LEU A 121 1.60 1.28 11.65
C LEU A 121 2.50 2.46 11.26
N LEU A 122 1.94 3.63 10.99
CA LEU A 122 2.71 4.86 10.74
C LEU A 122 3.59 5.20 11.96
N GLY A 123 3.03 5.13 13.15
CA GLY A 123 3.75 5.37 14.41
C GLY A 123 4.90 4.40 14.62
N ILE A 124 4.63 3.09 14.49
CA ILE A 124 5.64 2.03 14.64
C ILE A 124 6.77 2.21 13.62
N ASN A 125 6.46 2.44 12.33
CA ASN A 125 7.47 2.65 11.30
C ASN A 125 8.26 3.95 11.52
N THR A 126 7.63 4.98 12.08
CA THR A 126 8.32 6.22 12.46
C THR A 126 9.31 5.97 13.59
N LEU A 127 8.91 5.25 14.63
CA LEU A 127 9.79 4.87 15.75
C LEU A 127 10.94 3.97 15.27
N LEU A 128 10.62 2.96 14.46
CA LEU A 128 11.59 2.02 13.90
C LEU A 128 12.63 2.75 13.03
N SER A 129 12.18 3.64 12.14
CA SER A 129 13.07 4.43 11.30
C SER A 129 13.98 5.36 12.10
N GLY A 130 13.49 5.86 13.23
CA GLY A 130 14.28 6.65 14.19
C GLY A 130 15.31 5.79 14.94
N ALA A 131 14.89 4.62 15.43
CA ALA A 131 15.79 3.68 16.14
C ALA A 131 16.91 3.16 15.23
N LEU A 132 16.62 2.92 13.95
CA LEU A 132 17.59 2.50 12.93
C LEU A 132 18.44 3.66 12.41
N LYS A 133 18.21 4.90 12.87
CA LYS A 133 18.94 6.11 12.46
C LYS A 133 19.00 6.28 10.93
N LEU A 134 17.92 5.94 10.23
CA LEU A 134 17.86 6.03 8.78
C LEU A 134 17.96 7.48 8.30
N GLN A 135 18.58 7.68 7.14
CA GLN A 135 18.59 8.98 6.45
C GLN A 135 17.15 9.34 6.01
N TRP A 136 16.90 10.64 5.81
CA TRP A 136 15.54 11.12 5.56
C TRP A 136 14.81 10.46 4.37
N PRO A 137 15.44 10.23 3.19
CA PRO A 137 14.82 9.53 2.09
C PRO A 137 14.44 8.07 2.41
N ASP A 138 15.30 7.36 3.15
CA ASP A 138 15.07 5.97 3.56
C ASP A 138 13.98 5.88 4.62
N ARG A 139 14.00 6.83 5.56
CA ARG A 139 12.98 6.99 6.59
C ARG A 139 11.60 7.21 5.98
N THR A 140 11.49 8.09 5.00
CA THR A 140 10.24 8.37 4.28
C THR A 140 9.72 7.13 3.55
N ALA A 141 10.61 6.40 2.86
CA ALA A 141 10.27 5.16 2.18
C ALA A 141 9.73 4.11 3.15
N LEU A 142 10.42 3.88 4.29
CA LEU A 142 10.00 2.91 5.28
C LEU A 142 8.66 3.27 5.93
N ILE A 143 8.45 4.54 6.30
CA ILE A 143 7.23 4.99 6.97
C ILE A 143 6.02 4.81 6.04
N LEU A 144 6.09 5.31 4.83
CA LEU A 144 4.96 5.26 3.90
C LEU A 144 4.73 3.84 3.35
N CYS A 145 5.76 3.18 2.81
CA CYS A 145 5.58 1.85 2.21
C CYS A 145 5.33 0.75 3.24
N GLY A 146 5.85 0.89 4.47
CA GLY A 146 5.62 -0.08 5.55
C GLY A 146 4.21 -0.02 6.14
N SER A 147 3.55 1.14 6.10
CA SER A 147 2.18 1.33 6.59
C SER A 147 1.11 0.98 5.58
N GLN A 148 1.43 1.03 4.28
CA GLN A 148 0.46 0.75 3.22
C GLN A 148 0.14 -0.73 3.09
N LYS A 149 -1.14 -1.04 2.85
CA LYS A 149 -1.65 -2.39 2.56
C LYS A 149 -2.40 -2.39 1.24
N THR A 150 -2.21 -3.47 0.48
CA THR A 150 -2.78 -3.60 -0.86
C THR A 150 -4.23 -4.09 -0.82
N LEU A 151 -5.16 -3.30 -1.39
CA LEU A 151 -6.58 -3.64 -1.47
C LEU A 151 -6.85 -4.95 -2.24
N PRO A 152 -6.23 -5.22 -3.41
CA PRO A 152 -6.48 -6.44 -4.17
C PRO A 152 -6.23 -7.72 -3.38
N ASN A 153 -5.19 -7.76 -2.54
CA ASN A 153 -4.89 -8.93 -1.72
C ASN A 153 -6.00 -9.22 -0.70
N GLY A 154 -6.52 -8.18 -0.05
CA GLY A 154 -7.63 -8.30 0.88
C GLY A 154 -8.92 -8.78 0.20
N ILE A 155 -9.27 -8.20 -0.94
CA ILE A 155 -10.44 -8.60 -1.73
C ILE A 155 -10.30 -10.04 -2.20
N TYR A 156 -9.11 -10.47 -2.65
CA TYR A 156 -8.87 -11.85 -3.04
C TYR A 156 -9.11 -12.83 -1.88
N ILE A 157 -8.57 -12.55 -0.69
CA ILE A 157 -8.75 -13.37 0.50
C ILE A 157 -10.23 -13.45 0.88
N TRP A 158 -10.92 -12.30 0.90
CA TRP A 158 -12.35 -12.28 1.19
C TRP A 158 -13.17 -13.11 0.20
N ASN A 159 -12.99 -12.90 -1.09
CA ASN A 159 -13.75 -13.63 -2.13
C ASN A 159 -13.46 -15.14 -2.13
N THR A 160 -12.24 -15.54 -1.76
CA THR A 160 -11.85 -16.95 -1.83
C THR A 160 -12.23 -17.72 -0.57
N PHE A 161 -12.09 -17.11 0.61
CA PHE A 161 -12.19 -17.82 1.88
C PHE A 161 -13.34 -17.33 2.78
N PHE A 162 -13.84 -16.11 2.55
CA PHE A 162 -14.82 -15.45 3.43
C PHE A 162 -16.02 -14.87 2.68
N ILE A 163 -16.35 -15.36 1.51
CA ILE A 163 -17.41 -14.81 0.65
C ILE A 163 -18.79 -14.79 1.35
N LEU A 164 -19.02 -15.69 2.29
CA LEU A 164 -20.26 -15.75 3.08
C LEU A 164 -20.37 -14.61 4.12
N ASN A 165 -19.27 -13.89 4.40
CA ASN A 165 -19.30 -12.74 5.30
C ASN A 165 -19.71 -11.48 4.51
N PRO A 166 -20.92 -10.97 4.71
CA PRO A 166 -21.43 -9.83 3.94
C PRO A 166 -20.66 -8.53 4.21
N TYR A 167 -19.97 -8.42 5.34
CA TYR A 167 -19.20 -7.22 5.71
C TYR A 167 -17.73 -7.27 5.30
N GLY A 168 -17.26 -8.33 4.66
CA GLY A 168 -15.85 -8.54 4.40
C GLY A 168 -15.19 -7.46 3.51
N ALA A 169 -15.92 -6.91 2.55
CA ALA A 169 -15.42 -5.83 1.68
C ALA A 169 -15.34 -4.47 2.40
N VAL A 170 -16.21 -4.21 3.38
CA VAL A 170 -16.34 -2.91 4.05
C VAL A 170 -15.03 -2.44 4.69
N PRO A 171 -14.41 -3.21 5.61
CA PRO A 171 -13.17 -2.77 6.25
C PRO A 171 -12.01 -2.64 5.26
N LEU A 172 -11.97 -3.46 4.20
CA LEU A 172 -10.91 -3.39 3.20
C LEU A 172 -10.94 -2.07 2.43
N VAL A 173 -12.13 -1.66 2.00
CA VAL A 173 -12.34 -0.40 1.27
C VAL A 173 -12.11 0.80 2.18
N LEU A 174 -12.66 0.78 3.40
CA LEU A 174 -12.49 1.86 4.38
C LEU A 174 -11.01 2.06 4.74
N TYR A 175 -10.27 0.96 4.97
CA TYR A 175 -8.85 1.03 5.24
C TYR A 175 -8.09 1.65 4.06
N HIS A 176 -8.34 1.19 2.84
CA HIS A 176 -7.64 1.66 1.65
C HIS A 176 -7.88 3.15 1.38
N LEU A 177 -9.11 3.62 1.54
CA LEU A 177 -9.40 5.04 1.38
C LEU A 177 -8.75 5.88 2.46
N PHE A 178 -8.84 5.44 3.73
CA PHE A 178 -8.24 6.14 4.84
C PHE A 178 -6.74 6.29 4.67
N GLN A 179 -6.03 5.19 4.31
CA GLN A 179 -4.59 5.26 4.07
C GLN A 179 -4.24 6.20 2.92
N LEU A 180 -4.98 6.18 1.80
CA LEU A 180 -4.72 7.09 0.67
C LEU A 180 -4.85 8.56 1.07
N ILE A 181 -5.89 8.89 1.85
CA ILE A 181 -6.12 10.26 2.34
C ILE A 181 -4.98 10.68 3.26
N VAL A 182 -4.67 9.88 4.28
CA VAL A 182 -3.64 10.20 5.27
C VAL A 182 -2.26 10.30 4.63
N ASP A 183 -1.89 9.32 3.81
CA ASP A 183 -0.59 9.31 3.15
C ASP A 183 -0.43 10.51 2.21
N THR A 184 -1.49 10.87 1.47
CA THR A 184 -1.47 12.05 0.59
C THR A 184 -1.29 13.34 1.38
N LEU A 185 -1.95 13.48 2.53
CA LEU A 185 -1.79 14.64 3.42
C LEU A 185 -0.39 14.72 4.05
N LEU A 186 0.28 13.57 4.22
CA LEU A 186 1.64 13.52 4.76
C LEU A 186 2.72 13.82 3.71
N VAL A 187 2.46 13.67 2.41
CA VAL A 187 3.45 13.91 1.33
C VAL A 187 4.12 15.28 1.44
N PRO A 188 3.41 16.41 1.57
CA PRO A 188 4.04 17.73 1.67
C PRO A 188 4.94 17.89 2.91
N PHE A 189 4.58 17.22 4.01
CA PHE A 189 5.38 17.23 5.23
C PHE A 189 6.73 16.52 5.04
N PHE A 190 6.72 15.35 4.40
CA PHE A 190 7.94 14.61 4.10
C PHE A 190 8.80 15.31 3.05
N GLU A 191 8.18 15.88 2.02
CA GLU A 191 8.89 16.63 0.98
C GLU A 191 9.63 17.85 1.54
N LYS A 192 8.99 18.62 2.42
CA LYS A 192 9.62 19.81 3.04
C LYS A 192 10.84 19.47 3.90
N ARG A 193 10.90 18.29 4.48
CA ARG A 193 12.00 17.83 5.34
C ARG A 193 13.10 17.11 4.57
N ASN A 194 12.95 16.89 3.27
CA ASN A 194 13.99 16.25 2.46
C ASN A 194 15.09 17.28 2.10
N PRO A 195 16.35 17.07 2.52
CA PRO A 195 17.45 18.00 2.23
C PRO A 195 17.64 18.28 0.72
N ALA A 196 17.50 17.24 -0.12
CA ALA A 196 17.63 17.38 -1.58
C ALA A 196 16.52 18.24 -2.22
N SER A 197 15.33 18.30 -1.63
CA SER A 197 14.26 19.16 -2.11
C SER A 197 14.43 20.63 -1.70
N VAL A 198 15.15 20.86 -0.60
CA VAL A 198 15.50 22.21 -0.13
C VAL A 198 16.57 22.82 -1.02
N GLU A 199 17.59 22.04 -1.37
CA GLU A 199 18.71 22.45 -2.23
C GLU A 199 18.24 22.83 -3.65
N ASN A 200 17.34 22.03 -4.26
CA ASN A 200 16.77 22.32 -5.57
C ASN A 200 15.88 23.58 -5.59
N ARG A 201 15.22 23.91 -4.47
CA ARG A 201 14.45 25.17 -4.36
C ARG A 201 15.36 26.39 -4.21
N GLY A 202 16.47 26.24 -3.50
CA GLY A 202 17.48 27.31 -3.38
C GLY A 202 18.13 27.64 -4.72
N CYS A 203 18.44 26.63 -5.53
CA CYS A 203 19.07 26.81 -6.83
C CYS A 203 18.12 27.47 -7.86
N SER A 204 16.85 27.14 -7.88
CA SER A 204 15.86 27.79 -8.77
C SER A 204 15.60 29.25 -8.43
N THR A 205 15.73 29.63 -7.15
CA THR A 205 15.56 31.03 -6.72
C THR A 205 16.78 31.86 -7.10
N VAL A 206 17.98 31.30 -7.09
CA VAL A 206 19.23 32.00 -7.47
C VAL A 206 19.31 32.23 -8.98
N ILE A 207 18.85 31.27 -9.79
CA ILE A 207 18.83 31.43 -11.28
C ILE A 207 17.82 32.49 -11.70
N SER A 208 16.72 32.67 -11.01
CA SER A 208 15.72 33.73 -11.28
C SER A 208 16.23 35.13 -10.93
N CYS A 209 17.18 35.26 -10.01
CA CYS A 209 17.81 36.58 -9.68
C CYS A 209 18.88 37.01 -10.68
N HIS A 210 19.46 36.08 -11.48
CA HIS A 210 20.51 36.42 -12.45
C HIS A 210 20.00 36.70 -13.88
N GLN A 211 18.71 36.58 -14.14
CA GLN A 211 18.08 36.88 -15.43
C GLN A 211 17.32 38.22 -15.42
N GLY A 212 17.43 39.00 -14.35
CA GLY A 212 16.74 40.28 -14.17
C GLY A 212 17.66 41.53 -14.16
N GLU A 213 18.92 41.41 -14.66
CA GLU A 213 19.83 42.59 -14.89
C GLU A 213 20.11 42.75 -16.37
#